data_63f7491723554b6e87341c8f257f2461
#
_entry.id   63f7491723554b6e87341c8f257f2461
#
_cell.length_a   1.000
_cell.length_b   1.000
_cell.length_c   1.000
_cell.angle_alpha   90.00
_cell.angle_beta   90.00
_cell.angle_gamma   90.00
#
_symmetry.space_group_name_H-M   'P 1'
#
loop_
_entity.id
_entity.type
_entity.pdbx_description
1 polymer ?
#
loop_
_entity_poly.entity_id
_entity_poly.type
_entity_poly.pdbx_seq_one_letter_code
_entity_poly.pdbx_strand_id
1 'polypeptide(L)'
;CLAVHRAIEGYAGPVAVMSFDPRVPSWFHRYSPHIVRGLVMTEAGWRTMGAKARRHIALWRARPDFLAYDIDDIGSAFPVAQRRRGMPLLTWTVDNLAKVTRAGAKADTPIAEGQGLAALIAAR
;
A
#
# COMPACT_ATOMS: atom_id res chain seq x y z
N CYS A 1 -15.95 -3.02 7.48
CA CYS A 1 -15.01 -2.56 8.54
C CYS A 1 -15.29 -3.24 9.89
N LEU A 2 -16.53 -3.24 10.39
CA LEU A 2 -16.87 -3.84 11.69
C LEU A 2 -16.49 -5.32 11.81
N ALA A 3 -16.72 -6.14 10.78
CA ALA A 3 -16.36 -7.56 10.82
C ALA A 3 -14.84 -7.76 10.94
N VAL A 4 -14.05 -6.98 10.19
CA VAL A 4 -12.59 -7.00 10.29
C VAL A 4 -12.13 -6.52 11.65
N HIS A 5 -12.70 -5.43 12.16
CA HIS A 5 -12.39 -4.91 13.49
C HIS A 5 -12.63 -5.97 14.58
N ARG A 6 -13.79 -6.63 14.55
CA ARG A 6 -14.10 -7.72 15.49
C ARG A 6 -13.15 -8.92 15.36
N ALA A 7 -12.74 -9.26 14.14
CA ALA A 7 -11.83 -10.39 13.91
C ALA A 7 -10.42 -10.15 14.46
N ILE A 8 -9.98 -8.89 14.54
CA ILE A 8 -8.67 -8.53 15.10
C ILE A 8 -8.74 -8.10 16.58
N GLU A 9 -9.96 -7.99 17.12
CA GLU A 9 -10.16 -7.67 18.54
C GLU A 9 -9.57 -8.77 19.44
N GLY A 10 -8.75 -8.37 20.40
CA GLY A 10 -8.01 -9.32 21.26
C GLY A 10 -6.73 -9.89 20.66
N TYR A 11 -6.40 -9.59 19.40
CA TYR A 11 -5.10 -9.97 18.82
C TYR A 11 -3.98 -9.05 19.32
N ALA A 12 -2.98 -9.62 19.98
CA ALA A 12 -1.90 -8.87 20.63
C ALA A 12 -0.68 -8.62 19.71
N GLY A 13 -0.65 -9.18 18.49
CA GLY A 13 0.45 -9.02 17.54
C GLY A 13 0.35 -7.77 16.68
N PRO A 14 1.41 -7.46 15.90
CA PRO A 14 1.36 -6.38 14.92
C PRO A 14 0.29 -6.67 13.86
N VAL A 15 -0.57 -5.70 13.59
CA VAL A 15 -1.63 -5.81 12.58
C VAL A 15 -1.75 -4.50 11.82
N ALA A 16 -1.96 -4.61 10.53
CA ALA A 16 -2.33 -3.50 9.66
C ALA A 16 -3.50 -3.90 8.76
N VAL A 17 -4.34 -2.95 8.42
CA VAL A 17 -5.42 -3.13 7.44
C VAL A 17 -5.15 -2.28 6.22
N MET A 18 -5.46 -2.80 5.03
CA MET A 18 -5.32 -2.02 3.81
C MET A 18 -6.47 -2.31 2.84
N SER A 19 -6.81 -1.34 2.01
CA SER A 19 -7.89 -1.47 1.03
C SER A 19 -7.69 -0.52 -0.16
N PHE A 20 -8.23 -0.88 -1.30
CA PHE A 20 -8.42 0.01 -2.46
C PHE A 20 -9.48 1.09 -2.21
N ASP A 21 -10.45 0.80 -1.36
CA ASP A 21 -11.51 1.75 -1.00
C ASP A 21 -11.02 2.70 0.10
N PRO A 22 -10.87 4.01 -0.19
CA PRO A 22 -10.39 4.99 0.78
C PRO A 22 -11.31 5.16 2.01
N ARG A 23 -12.56 4.67 1.93
CA ARG A 23 -13.48 4.68 3.08
C ARG A 23 -13.05 3.70 4.17
N VAL A 24 -12.35 2.61 3.82
CA VAL A 24 -11.88 1.62 4.80
C VAL A 24 -10.82 2.21 5.72
N PRO A 25 -9.67 2.70 5.24
CA PRO A 25 -8.70 3.35 6.12
C PRO A 25 -9.28 4.58 6.82
N SER A 26 -10.17 5.35 6.17
CA SER A 26 -10.87 6.47 6.82
C SER A 26 -11.72 6.02 8.01
N TRP A 27 -12.42 4.88 7.89
CA TRP A 27 -13.20 4.30 8.98
C TRP A 27 -12.30 3.90 10.16
N PHE A 28 -11.18 3.18 9.89
CA PHE A 28 -10.22 2.79 10.92
C PHE A 28 -9.56 4.00 11.56
N HIS A 29 -9.25 5.05 10.79
CA HIS A 29 -8.75 6.31 11.36
C HIS A 29 -9.68 6.90 12.41
N ARG A 30 -10.99 6.81 12.17
CA ARG A 30 -12.00 7.40 13.06
C ARG A 30 -12.34 6.52 14.27
N TYR A 31 -12.47 5.21 14.06
CA TYR A 31 -13.04 4.31 15.08
C TYR A 31 -12.03 3.36 15.72
N SER A 32 -10.84 3.21 15.14
CA SER A 32 -9.77 2.35 15.64
C SER A 32 -8.40 2.95 15.28
N PRO A 33 -8.08 4.14 15.79
CA PRO A 33 -6.89 4.89 15.37
C PRO A 33 -5.56 4.20 15.70
N HIS A 34 -5.56 3.23 16.62
CA HIS A 34 -4.40 2.42 16.99
C HIS A 34 -4.05 1.35 15.93
N ILE A 35 -4.96 1.03 15.02
CA ILE A 35 -4.71 0.08 13.92
C ILE A 35 -4.01 0.81 12.76
N VAL A 36 -2.85 0.30 12.38
CA VAL A 36 -2.11 0.78 11.21
C VAL A 36 -2.93 0.52 9.94
N ARG A 37 -3.02 1.51 9.07
CA ARG A 37 -3.90 1.45 7.89
C ARG A 37 -3.20 1.90 6.63
N GLY A 38 -3.43 1.16 5.55
CA GLY A 38 -2.88 1.43 4.23
C GLY A 38 -3.95 1.72 3.18
N LEU A 39 -3.57 2.52 2.18
CA LEU A 39 -4.34 2.71 0.97
C LEU A 39 -3.65 1.97 -0.18
N VAL A 40 -4.37 1.03 -0.80
CA VAL A 40 -3.89 0.28 -1.95
C VAL A 40 -4.22 1.05 -3.22
N MET A 41 -3.26 1.21 -4.12
CA MET A 41 -3.42 2.00 -5.35
C MET A 41 -2.76 1.33 -6.56
N THR A 42 -3.38 1.54 -7.73
CA THR A 42 -2.85 1.19 -9.05
C THR A 42 -3.19 2.32 -10.02
N GLU A 43 -2.44 2.45 -11.10
CA GLU A 43 -2.75 3.37 -12.21
C GLU A 43 -3.28 2.63 -13.44
N ALA A 44 -3.45 1.31 -13.36
CA ALA A 44 -3.99 0.49 -14.44
C ALA A 44 -5.34 1.05 -14.95
N GLY A 45 -5.40 1.43 -16.22
CA GLY A 45 -6.59 2.00 -16.85
C GLY A 45 -6.93 3.46 -16.50
N TRP A 46 -6.12 4.16 -15.67
CA TRP A 46 -6.46 5.48 -15.10
C TRP A 46 -5.35 6.53 -15.26
N ARG A 47 -4.87 6.77 -16.49
CA ARG A 47 -3.81 7.76 -16.77
C ARG A 47 -4.32 9.16 -17.15
N THR A 48 -5.61 9.46 -16.93
CA THR A 48 -6.22 10.76 -17.24
C THR A 48 -5.94 11.81 -16.14
N MET A 49 -6.12 13.09 -16.48
CA MET A 49 -6.03 14.21 -15.52
C MET A 49 -7.01 14.02 -14.33
N GLY A 50 -8.24 13.56 -14.61
CA GLY A 50 -9.22 13.26 -13.58
C GLY A 50 -8.79 12.14 -12.62
N ALA A 51 -8.04 11.15 -13.12
CA ALA A 51 -7.49 10.08 -12.28
C ALA A 51 -6.39 10.59 -11.33
N LYS A 52 -5.58 11.56 -11.76
CA LYS A 52 -4.60 12.20 -10.86
C LYS A 52 -5.30 12.89 -9.70
N ALA A 53 -6.33 13.70 -9.97
CA ALA A 53 -7.11 14.36 -8.93
C ALA A 53 -7.77 13.36 -7.97
N ARG A 54 -8.34 12.27 -8.50
CA ARG A 54 -8.94 11.20 -7.70
C ARG A 54 -7.95 10.55 -6.73
N ARG A 55 -6.69 10.31 -7.14
CA ARG A 55 -5.65 9.76 -6.26
C ARG A 55 -5.35 10.69 -5.08
N HIS A 56 -5.26 11.99 -5.33
CA HIS A 56 -5.06 12.97 -4.26
C HIS A 56 -6.25 13.04 -3.31
N ILE A 57 -7.47 13.01 -3.84
CA ILE A 57 -8.70 13.00 -3.03
C ILE A 57 -8.78 11.70 -2.21
N ALA A 58 -8.48 10.55 -2.81
CA ALA A 58 -8.47 9.26 -2.12
C ALA A 58 -7.47 9.26 -0.96
N LEU A 59 -6.25 9.75 -1.19
CA LEU A 59 -5.21 9.87 -0.17
C LEU A 59 -5.67 10.78 0.98
N TRP A 60 -6.21 11.95 0.66
CA TRP A 60 -6.70 12.91 1.66
C TRP A 60 -7.84 12.32 2.50
N ARG A 61 -8.80 11.63 1.88
CA ARG A 61 -9.92 10.98 2.58
C ARG A 61 -9.50 9.79 3.42
N ALA A 62 -8.61 8.96 2.89
CA ALA A 62 -8.15 7.74 3.53
C ALA A 62 -7.32 8.01 4.79
N ARG A 63 -6.52 9.08 4.80
CA ARG A 63 -5.54 9.39 5.86
C ARG A 63 -4.73 8.15 6.25
N PRO A 64 -4.07 7.49 5.28
CA PRO A 64 -3.37 6.24 5.53
C PRO A 64 -2.03 6.49 6.23
N ASP A 65 -1.54 5.49 6.94
CA ASP A 65 -0.20 5.49 7.53
C ASP A 65 0.85 5.04 6.51
N PHE A 66 0.44 4.30 5.47
CA PHE A 66 1.29 3.87 4.36
C PHE A 66 0.50 3.73 3.04
N LEU A 67 1.21 3.74 1.93
CA LEU A 67 0.67 3.38 0.62
C LEU A 67 1.16 1.99 0.21
N ALA A 68 0.28 1.18 -0.39
CA ALA A 68 0.61 -0.05 -1.08
C ALA A 68 0.34 0.14 -2.58
N TYR A 69 1.40 0.34 -3.36
CA TYR A 69 1.31 0.72 -4.77
C TYR A 69 1.65 -0.43 -5.70
N ASP A 70 0.95 -0.53 -6.83
CA ASP A 70 1.23 -1.51 -7.86
C ASP A 70 2.69 -1.42 -8.32
N ILE A 71 3.39 -2.55 -8.41
CA ILE A 71 4.80 -2.62 -8.80
C ILE A 71 5.05 -2.10 -10.21
N ASP A 72 4.06 -2.19 -11.10
CA ASP A 72 4.20 -1.70 -12.47
C ASP A 72 4.08 -0.17 -12.55
N ASP A 73 3.40 0.44 -11.59
CA ASP A 73 3.21 1.88 -11.49
C ASP A 73 4.13 2.57 -10.44
N ILE A 74 4.94 1.81 -9.69
CA ILE A 74 5.76 2.31 -8.57
C ILE A 74 6.71 3.45 -8.94
N GLY A 75 7.10 3.54 -10.21
CA GLY A 75 7.97 4.58 -10.73
C GLY A 75 7.26 5.84 -11.21
N SER A 76 5.94 5.90 -11.13
CA SER A 76 5.16 7.06 -11.57
C SER A 76 5.34 8.26 -10.63
N ALA A 77 4.97 9.44 -11.09
CA ALA A 77 5.18 10.68 -10.34
C ALA A 77 4.47 10.71 -8.99
N PHE A 78 3.30 10.08 -8.87
CA PHE A 78 2.51 10.13 -7.64
C PHE A 78 3.18 9.38 -6.48
N PRO A 79 3.49 8.07 -6.56
CA PRO A 79 4.11 7.35 -5.45
C PRO A 79 5.51 7.90 -5.13
N VAL A 80 6.29 8.29 -6.13
CA VAL A 80 7.60 8.92 -5.93
C VAL A 80 7.47 10.22 -5.12
N ALA A 81 6.49 11.07 -5.44
CA ALA A 81 6.26 12.30 -4.69
C ALA A 81 5.80 12.03 -3.25
N GLN A 82 4.94 11.04 -3.02
CA GLN A 82 4.49 10.69 -1.68
C GLN A 82 5.63 10.13 -0.83
N ARG A 83 6.47 9.24 -1.38
CA ARG A 83 7.64 8.72 -0.68
C ARG A 83 8.62 9.82 -0.29
N ARG A 84 8.88 10.79 -1.16
CA ARG A 84 9.72 11.97 -0.87
C ARG A 84 9.17 12.84 0.26
N ARG A 85 7.87 12.83 0.48
CA ARG A 85 7.19 13.52 1.60
C ARG A 85 7.20 12.70 2.89
N GLY A 86 7.85 11.53 2.91
CA GLY A 86 7.94 10.66 4.08
C GLY A 86 6.81 9.65 4.22
N MET A 87 5.94 9.48 3.22
CA MET A 87 4.92 8.43 3.22
C MET A 87 5.59 7.06 3.01
N PRO A 88 5.47 6.11 3.95
CA PRO A 88 5.96 4.76 3.73
C PRO A 88 5.31 4.13 2.50
N LEU A 89 6.11 3.53 1.63
CA LEU A 89 5.67 3.00 0.35
C LEU A 89 5.95 1.50 0.25
N LEU A 90 4.89 0.70 0.32
CA LEU A 90 4.91 -0.72 0.02
C LEU A 90 4.59 -0.92 -1.46
N THR A 91 5.00 -2.05 -2.03
CA THR A 91 4.64 -2.39 -3.42
C THR A 91 4.18 -3.84 -3.54
N TRP A 92 3.23 -4.09 -4.44
CA TRP A 92 2.57 -5.37 -4.71
C TRP A 92 2.31 -5.52 -6.23
N THR A 93 2.22 -6.68 -6.80
CA THR A 93 2.64 -7.95 -6.25
C THR A 93 4.02 -8.29 -6.79
N VAL A 94 4.95 -8.59 -5.93
CA VAL A 94 6.33 -8.94 -6.31
C VAL A 94 6.45 -10.46 -6.43
N ASP A 95 6.30 -10.97 -7.66
CA ASP A 95 6.18 -12.40 -7.98
C ASP A 95 7.39 -12.99 -8.71
N ASN A 96 8.37 -12.16 -9.09
CA ASN A 96 9.56 -12.60 -9.81
C ASN A 96 10.79 -11.73 -9.47
N LEU A 97 11.98 -12.20 -9.91
CA LEU A 97 13.26 -11.56 -9.60
C LEU A 97 13.38 -10.12 -10.15
N ALA A 98 12.86 -9.84 -11.34
CA ALA A 98 12.89 -8.50 -11.92
C ALA A 98 12.08 -7.51 -11.08
N LYS A 99 10.93 -7.93 -10.56
CA LYS A 99 10.11 -7.12 -9.65
C LYS A 99 10.76 -6.98 -8.26
N VAL A 100 11.48 -7.98 -7.77
CA VAL A 100 12.29 -7.86 -6.53
C VAL A 100 13.31 -6.74 -6.67
N THR A 101 14.06 -6.71 -7.76
CA THR A 101 15.05 -5.66 -8.03
C THR A 101 14.38 -4.28 -8.13
N ARG A 102 13.26 -4.18 -8.85
CA ARG A 102 12.48 -2.94 -8.97
C ARG A 102 11.94 -2.45 -7.62
N ALA A 103 11.41 -3.35 -6.81
CA ALA A 103 10.88 -3.04 -5.48
C ALA A 103 11.99 -2.52 -4.56
N GLY A 104 13.16 -3.17 -4.53
CA GLY A 104 14.30 -2.75 -3.72
C GLY A 104 14.81 -1.34 -4.06
N ALA A 105 14.68 -0.92 -5.33
CA ALA A 105 15.10 0.42 -5.76
C ALA A 105 14.05 1.51 -5.46
N LYS A 106 12.75 1.17 -5.43
CA LYS A 106 11.67 2.17 -5.49
C LYS A 106 10.67 2.14 -4.33
N ALA A 107 10.64 1.07 -3.55
CA ALA A 107 9.74 0.93 -2.40
C ALA A 107 10.53 0.75 -1.10
N ASP A 108 9.85 0.88 0.02
CA ASP A 108 10.42 0.63 1.35
C ASP A 108 10.27 -0.85 1.74
N THR A 109 9.19 -1.50 1.29
CA THR A 109 8.92 -2.92 1.56
C THR A 109 8.13 -3.56 0.43
N PRO A 110 8.52 -4.74 -0.08
CA PRO A 110 7.74 -5.51 -1.04
C PRO A 110 6.68 -6.37 -0.34
N ILE A 111 5.53 -6.53 -1.01
CA ILE A 111 4.54 -7.58 -0.74
C ILE A 111 4.75 -8.63 -1.83
N ALA A 112 5.34 -9.77 -1.44
CA ALA A 112 5.83 -10.77 -2.38
C ALA A 112 5.14 -12.11 -2.24
N GLU A 113 5.07 -12.83 -3.36
CA GLU A 113 4.58 -14.21 -3.44
C GLU A 113 5.40 -15.04 -4.41
N GLY A 114 5.22 -16.37 -4.39
CA GLY A 114 5.82 -17.28 -5.36
C GLY A 114 7.34 -17.15 -5.49
N GLN A 115 7.84 -17.00 -6.71
CA GLN A 115 9.27 -16.87 -7.01
C GLN A 115 9.86 -15.56 -6.45
N GLY A 116 9.08 -14.49 -6.33
CA GLY A 116 9.50 -13.24 -5.71
C GLY A 116 9.80 -13.42 -4.24
N LEU A 117 8.98 -14.14 -3.51
CA LEU A 117 9.21 -14.47 -2.11
C LEU A 117 10.45 -15.36 -1.94
N ALA A 118 10.60 -16.39 -2.77
CA ALA A 118 11.77 -17.27 -2.75
C ALA A 118 13.08 -16.49 -2.98
N ALA A 119 13.09 -15.56 -3.94
CA ALA A 119 14.24 -14.71 -4.21
C ALA A 119 14.59 -13.77 -3.04
N LEU A 120 13.58 -13.21 -2.36
CA LEU A 120 13.80 -12.36 -1.18
C LEU A 120 14.36 -13.14 0.00
N ILE A 121 13.92 -14.38 0.22
CA ILE A 121 14.44 -15.25 1.28
C ILE A 121 15.90 -15.62 0.99
N ALA A 122 16.24 -15.95 -0.26
CA ALA A 122 17.59 -16.32 -0.66
C ALA A 122 18.59 -15.16 -0.59
N ALA A 123 18.12 -13.91 -0.65
CA ALA A 123 18.94 -12.70 -0.58
C ALA A 123 19.25 -12.22 0.85
N ARG A 124 18.71 -12.89 1.86
CA ARG A 124 18.97 -12.63 3.30
C ARG A 124 20.14 -13.42 3.81
#